data_0aff70b614bfd185e1f9008119940750
#
_entry.id   0aff70b614bfd185e1f9008119940750
#
_cell.length_a   1.000
_cell.length_b   1.000
_cell.length_c   1.000
_cell.angle_alpha   90.00
_cell.angle_beta   90.00
_cell.angle_gamma   90.00
#
_symmetry.space_group_name_H-M   'P 1'
#
loop_
_entity.id
_entity.type
_entity.pdbx_description
1 polymer ?
#
loop_
_entity_poly.entity_id
_entity_poly.type
_entity_poly.pdbx_seq_one_letter_code
_entity_poly.pdbx_strand_id
1 'polypeptide(L)'
;MKKIIVSLSIIAIGFSGLSGCANMTETQRTTGTGAAIGAAAGAVIGAATAGGNKGKSAATGAAIGAAVGAGGGYLWSKRMERQKAEMEQATRGTGVNVSQTSDNRLKLDIPTDVSFDTNRYDIKSNMRPVLDRFASTLNDNPVTTVNIIGHTDSTGSDAINNPLSVNRAAATRDYLADRGVGSNRISINGRGSREPVADNNTGSGRAMNRRVEIYVGEAAR
;
A
#
# COMPACT_ATOMS: atom_id res chain seq x y z
N MET A 1 63.42 -11.92 9.59
CA MET A 1 62.17 -12.20 8.87
C MET A 1 61.16 -12.78 9.84
N LYS A 2 60.28 -11.90 10.42
CA LYS A 2 59.21 -12.32 11.32
C LYS A 2 57.90 -12.36 10.52
N LYS A 3 57.33 -13.56 10.38
CA LYS A 3 56.02 -13.77 9.77
C LYS A 3 54.93 -13.39 10.77
N ILE A 4 54.17 -12.36 10.46
CA ILE A 4 52.94 -11.97 11.25
C ILE A 4 51.81 -12.81 10.70
N ILE A 5 51.28 -13.73 11.49
CA ILE A 5 50.08 -14.51 11.21
C ILE A 5 48.92 -13.65 11.71
N VAL A 6 48.12 -13.10 10.77
CA VAL A 6 46.90 -12.41 11.09
C VAL A 6 45.79 -13.46 11.19
N SER A 7 45.40 -13.79 12.41
CA SER A 7 44.25 -14.66 12.67
C SER A 7 42.96 -13.90 12.36
N LEU A 8 42.26 -14.32 11.31
CA LEU A 8 40.94 -13.83 10.96
C LEU A 8 39.88 -14.48 11.87
N SER A 9 39.53 -13.83 12.95
CA SER A 9 38.42 -14.29 13.82
C SER A 9 37.09 -13.95 13.12
N ILE A 10 36.45 -14.97 12.56
CA ILE A 10 35.08 -14.89 12.05
C ILE A 10 34.17 -14.89 13.28
N ILE A 11 33.61 -13.73 13.64
CA ILE A 11 32.54 -13.64 14.63
C ILE A 11 31.27 -14.11 13.94
N ALA A 12 30.89 -15.35 14.17
CA ALA A 12 29.58 -15.88 13.82
C ALA A 12 28.55 -15.19 14.75
N ILE A 13 27.90 -14.13 14.27
CA ILE A 13 26.73 -13.56 14.94
C ILE A 13 25.59 -14.55 14.71
N GLY A 14 25.29 -15.33 15.74
CA GLY A 14 24.19 -16.27 15.74
C GLY A 14 22.86 -15.54 15.53
N PHE A 15 22.20 -15.84 14.45
CA PHE A 15 20.84 -15.42 14.12
C PHE A 15 19.84 -16.26 14.94
N SER A 16 19.84 -16.10 16.27
CA SER A 16 18.84 -16.70 17.15
C SER A 16 17.87 -15.60 17.60
N GLY A 17 16.75 -15.45 16.90
CA GLY A 17 15.72 -14.51 17.34
C GLY A 17 14.65 -14.11 16.31
N LEU A 18 14.21 -15.01 15.43
CA LEU A 18 13.12 -14.71 14.47
C LEU A 18 11.79 -15.41 14.79
N SER A 19 11.62 -15.96 15.98
CA SER A 19 10.35 -16.60 16.40
C SER A 19 9.35 -15.65 17.07
N GLY A 20 9.66 -14.34 17.17
CA GLY A 20 8.80 -13.35 17.83
C GLY A 20 7.82 -12.58 16.91
N CYS A 21 7.89 -12.74 15.58
CA CYS A 21 7.13 -11.89 14.65
C CYS A 21 5.67 -12.33 14.40
N ALA A 22 5.24 -13.48 14.92
CA ALA A 22 3.91 -14.03 14.63
C ALA A 22 2.75 -13.28 15.33
N ASN A 23 3.01 -12.53 16.41
CA ASN A 23 2.01 -11.83 17.21
C ASN A 23 2.21 -10.29 17.24
N MET A 24 3.00 -9.74 16.33
CA MET A 24 3.22 -8.29 16.28
C MET A 24 2.04 -7.59 15.58
N THR A 25 1.60 -6.46 16.14
CA THR A 25 0.63 -5.58 15.47
C THR A 25 1.26 -4.99 14.20
N GLU A 26 0.42 -4.57 13.24
CA GLU A 26 0.89 -3.96 11.99
C GLU A 26 1.77 -2.73 12.25
N THR A 27 1.40 -1.93 13.24
CA THR A 27 2.24 -0.81 13.71
C THR A 27 3.62 -1.26 14.18
N GLN A 28 3.70 -2.36 14.95
CA GLN A 28 4.99 -2.89 15.42
C GLN A 28 5.85 -3.42 14.27
N ARG A 29 5.24 -4.10 13.28
CA ARG A 29 5.94 -4.59 12.08
C ARG A 29 6.49 -3.44 11.24
N THR A 30 5.66 -2.43 10.94
CA THR A 30 6.07 -1.27 10.13
C THR A 30 7.13 -0.44 10.84
N THR A 31 7.00 -0.24 12.16
CA THR A 31 8.01 0.45 12.98
C THR A 31 9.33 -0.31 13.00
N GLY A 32 9.26 -1.66 13.16
CA GLY A 32 10.45 -2.51 13.17
C GLY A 32 11.16 -2.52 11.81
N THR A 33 10.41 -2.59 10.71
CA THR A 33 10.97 -2.54 9.35
C THR A 33 11.60 -1.18 9.07
N GLY A 34 10.93 -0.08 9.42
CA GLY A 34 11.48 1.27 9.29
C GLY A 34 12.78 1.45 10.09
N ALA A 35 12.82 0.95 11.32
CA ALA A 35 14.02 0.97 12.15
C ALA A 35 15.18 0.19 11.52
N ALA A 36 14.93 -1.01 10.97
CA ALA A 36 15.95 -1.84 10.35
C ALA A 36 16.52 -1.20 9.08
N ILE A 37 15.66 -0.66 8.20
CA ILE A 37 16.09 0.06 7.00
C ILE A 37 16.87 1.33 7.36
N GLY A 38 16.37 2.12 8.31
CA GLY A 38 17.03 3.34 8.76
C GLY A 38 18.39 3.05 9.42
N ALA A 39 18.50 1.98 10.22
CA ALA A 39 19.77 1.55 10.81
C ALA A 39 20.80 1.15 9.74
N ALA A 40 20.41 0.40 8.73
CA ALA A 40 21.29 -0.01 7.64
C ALA A 40 21.79 1.21 6.84
N ALA A 41 20.90 2.10 6.43
CA ALA A 41 21.25 3.32 5.70
C ALA A 41 22.14 4.26 6.54
N GLY A 42 21.79 4.47 7.81
CA GLY A 42 22.55 5.30 8.74
C GLY A 42 23.95 4.76 9.01
N ALA A 43 24.12 3.43 9.12
CA ALA A 43 25.41 2.78 9.30
C ALA A 43 26.35 3.02 8.10
N VAL A 44 25.81 2.90 6.88
CA VAL A 44 26.57 3.14 5.64
C VAL A 44 27.03 4.60 5.56
N ILE A 45 26.13 5.56 5.78
CA ILE A 45 26.44 6.99 5.77
C ILE A 45 27.45 7.31 6.87
N GLY A 46 27.22 6.83 8.10
CA GLY A 46 28.13 7.05 9.23
C GLY A 46 29.53 6.52 8.97
N ALA A 47 29.65 5.34 8.36
CA ALA A 47 30.97 4.76 8.00
C ALA A 47 31.64 5.53 6.85
N ALA A 48 30.87 6.01 5.87
CA ALA A 48 31.42 6.72 4.70
C ALA A 48 31.91 8.14 5.04
N THR A 49 31.30 8.81 6.03
CA THR A 49 31.63 10.19 6.41
C THR A 49 32.66 10.28 7.55
N ALA A 50 33.09 9.15 8.11
CA ALA A 50 33.99 9.12 9.25
C ALA A 50 35.45 9.40 8.84
N GLY A 51 36.01 10.49 9.33
CA GLY A 51 37.44 10.84 9.19
C GLY A 51 38.38 10.07 10.14
N GLY A 52 37.90 9.16 10.98
CA GLY A 52 38.66 8.46 12.01
C GLY A 52 38.12 7.09 12.34
N ASN A 53 37.44 6.92 13.49
CA ASN A 53 36.96 5.62 13.96
C ASN A 53 35.64 5.18 13.27
N LYS A 54 35.79 4.54 12.13
CA LYS A 54 34.67 4.10 11.27
C LYS A 54 33.63 3.23 12.00
N GLY A 55 34.06 2.41 12.97
CA GLY A 55 33.19 1.54 13.74
C GLY A 55 32.21 2.33 14.65
N LYS A 56 32.74 3.33 15.36
CA LYS A 56 31.90 4.20 16.22
C LYS A 56 30.95 5.06 15.39
N SER A 57 31.42 5.63 14.28
CA SER A 57 30.59 6.45 13.40
C SER A 57 29.49 5.63 12.69
N ALA A 58 29.76 4.38 12.31
CA ALA A 58 28.76 3.47 11.78
C ALA A 58 27.70 3.13 12.84
N ALA A 59 28.11 2.85 14.09
CA ALA A 59 27.17 2.55 15.18
C ALA A 59 26.28 3.75 15.52
N THR A 60 26.85 4.97 15.55
CA THR A 60 26.08 6.19 15.80
C THR A 60 25.11 6.49 14.65
N GLY A 61 25.58 6.32 13.40
CA GLY A 61 24.73 6.48 12.22
C GLY A 61 23.58 5.47 12.20
N ALA A 62 23.86 4.20 12.58
CA ALA A 62 22.83 3.17 12.66
C ALA A 62 21.78 3.50 13.73
N ALA A 63 22.20 3.99 14.90
CA ALA A 63 21.27 4.35 15.98
C ALA A 63 20.36 5.53 15.60
N ILE A 64 20.91 6.57 14.97
CA ILE A 64 20.14 7.72 14.50
C ILE A 64 19.20 7.27 13.36
N GLY A 65 19.70 6.51 12.38
CA GLY A 65 18.91 6.01 11.28
C GLY A 65 17.77 5.10 11.73
N ALA A 66 18.01 4.23 12.74
CA ALA A 66 16.97 3.41 13.33
C ALA A 66 15.87 4.23 14.01
N ALA A 67 16.25 5.27 14.77
CA ALA A 67 15.28 6.13 15.46
C ALA A 67 14.40 6.91 14.45
N VAL A 68 15.00 7.45 13.39
CA VAL A 68 14.26 8.16 12.33
C VAL A 68 13.36 7.21 11.55
N GLY A 69 13.87 6.03 11.18
CA GLY A 69 13.11 5.02 10.45
C GLY A 69 11.95 4.46 11.28
N ALA A 70 12.16 4.19 12.56
CA ALA A 70 11.11 3.75 13.49
C ALA A 70 10.02 4.82 13.65
N GLY A 71 10.41 6.09 13.85
CA GLY A 71 9.47 7.20 13.98
C GLY A 71 8.62 7.38 12.72
N GLY A 72 9.25 7.35 11.54
CA GLY A 72 8.55 7.43 10.26
C GLY A 72 7.56 6.28 10.06
N GLY A 73 8.00 5.04 10.32
CA GLY A 73 7.15 3.87 10.21
C GLY A 73 5.96 3.89 11.18
N TYR A 74 6.19 4.34 12.42
CA TYR A 74 5.11 4.47 13.40
C TYR A 74 4.04 5.48 12.96
N LEU A 75 4.47 6.68 12.56
CA LEU A 75 3.54 7.74 12.12
C LEU A 75 2.76 7.33 10.88
N TRP A 76 3.40 6.66 9.93
CA TRP A 76 2.75 6.11 8.76
C TRP A 76 1.67 5.08 9.11
N SER A 77 2.02 4.11 9.95
CA SER A 77 1.07 3.07 10.40
C SER A 77 -0.14 3.68 11.11
N LYS A 78 0.06 4.68 11.99
CA LYS A 78 -1.03 5.36 12.67
C LYS A 78 -1.94 6.17 11.74
N ARG A 79 -1.41 6.73 10.66
CA ARG A 79 -2.23 7.39 9.62
C ARG A 79 -3.07 6.38 8.85
N MET A 80 -2.47 5.26 8.46
CA MET A 80 -3.18 4.18 7.76
C MET A 80 -4.27 3.55 8.61
N GLU A 81 -4.01 3.29 9.89
CA GLU A 81 -5.02 2.80 10.84
C GLU A 81 -6.23 3.75 10.94
N ARG A 82 -5.99 5.06 11.06
CA ARG A 82 -7.08 6.05 11.09
C ARG A 82 -7.84 6.10 9.77
N GLN A 83 -7.14 6.19 8.65
CA GLN A 83 -7.77 6.22 7.33
C GLN A 83 -8.60 4.96 7.09
N LYS A 84 -8.09 3.79 7.48
CA LYS A 84 -8.82 2.53 7.42
C LYS A 84 -10.10 2.58 8.25
N ALA A 85 -10.01 3.00 9.53
CA ALA A 85 -11.16 3.08 10.42
C ALA A 85 -12.25 4.05 9.91
N GLU A 86 -11.85 5.19 9.36
CA GLU A 86 -12.76 6.16 8.75
C GLU A 86 -13.45 5.58 7.51
N MET A 87 -12.70 4.87 6.67
CA MET A 87 -13.27 4.23 5.48
C MET A 87 -14.18 3.06 5.86
N GLU A 88 -13.82 2.22 6.83
CA GLU A 88 -14.70 1.15 7.35
C GLU A 88 -16.03 1.71 7.87
N GLN A 89 -15.99 2.88 8.52
CA GLN A 89 -17.22 3.56 8.97
C GLN A 89 -18.03 4.07 7.78
N ALA A 90 -17.41 4.72 6.81
CA ALA A 90 -18.07 5.30 5.65
C ALA A 90 -18.68 4.25 4.71
N THR A 91 -18.10 3.04 4.69
CA THR A 91 -18.51 1.95 3.79
C THR A 91 -19.50 0.97 4.42
N ARG A 92 -19.89 1.15 5.66
CA ARG A 92 -20.86 0.24 6.34
C ARG A 92 -22.16 0.14 5.56
N GLY A 93 -22.56 -1.09 5.24
CA GLY A 93 -23.79 -1.36 4.52
C GLY A 93 -23.76 -1.06 3.01
N THR A 94 -22.63 -0.62 2.46
CA THR A 94 -22.50 -0.29 1.03
C THR A 94 -22.03 -1.46 0.18
N GLY A 95 -21.53 -2.54 0.79
CA GLY A 95 -20.89 -3.66 0.10
C GLY A 95 -19.42 -3.44 -0.24
N VAL A 96 -18.85 -2.27 0.03
CA VAL A 96 -17.41 -2.00 -0.13
C VAL A 96 -16.64 -2.63 1.00
N ASN A 97 -15.61 -3.41 0.67
CA ASN A 97 -14.70 -4.01 1.65
C ASN A 97 -13.44 -3.18 1.79
N VAL A 98 -13.05 -2.88 3.03
CA VAL A 98 -11.84 -2.14 3.37
C VAL A 98 -10.89 -3.07 4.10
N SER A 99 -9.66 -3.18 3.61
CA SER A 99 -8.63 -4.04 4.18
C SER A 99 -7.26 -3.36 4.14
N GLN A 100 -6.30 -3.96 4.83
CA GLN A 100 -4.91 -3.56 4.77
C GLN A 100 -4.08 -4.69 4.15
N THR A 101 -3.24 -4.36 3.19
CA THR A 101 -2.37 -5.32 2.51
C THR A 101 -1.13 -5.62 3.35
N SER A 102 -0.44 -6.73 3.07
CA SER A 102 0.79 -7.13 3.76
C SER A 102 1.95 -6.13 3.60
N ASP A 103 1.91 -5.31 2.57
CA ASP A 103 2.83 -4.20 2.32
C ASP A 103 2.34 -2.85 2.88
N ASN A 104 1.39 -2.92 3.83
CA ASN A 104 0.86 -1.79 4.60
C ASN A 104 0.17 -0.70 3.76
N ARG A 105 -0.46 -1.08 2.65
CA ARG A 105 -1.37 -0.22 1.89
C ARG A 105 -2.81 -0.42 2.34
N LEU A 106 -3.61 0.63 2.29
CA LEU A 106 -5.05 0.52 2.39
C LEU A 106 -5.61 0.00 1.06
N LYS A 107 -6.46 -1.03 1.10
CA LYS A 107 -7.16 -1.57 -0.06
C LYS A 107 -8.67 -1.40 0.13
N LEU A 108 -9.34 -0.83 -0.87
CA LEU A 108 -10.78 -0.81 -1.00
C LEU A 108 -11.17 -1.72 -2.16
N ASP A 109 -12.00 -2.74 -1.88
CA ASP A 109 -12.66 -3.55 -2.91
C ASP A 109 -14.09 -3.04 -3.10
N ILE A 110 -14.36 -2.43 -4.23
CA ILE A 110 -15.63 -1.79 -4.54
C ILE A 110 -16.35 -2.66 -5.58
N PRO A 111 -17.45 -3.36 -5.21
CA PRO A 111 -18.23 -4.10 -6.18
C PRO A 111 -18.79 -3.18 -7.25
N THR A 112 -18.63 -3.59 -8.52
CA THR A 112 -19.11 -2.77 -9.65
C THR A 112 -20.61 -2.59 -9.62
N ASP A 113 -21.35 -3.59 -9.17
CA ASP A 113 -22.82 -3.60 -9.21
C ASP A 113 -23.44 -2.51 -8.30
N VAL A 114 -22.74 -2.10 -7.23
CA VAL A 114 -23.15 -0.97 -6.39
C VAL A 114 -22.65 0.39 -6.91
N SER A 115 -21.66 0.39 -7.81
CA SER A 115 -20.97 1.60 -8.26
C SER A 115 -21.33 2.05 -9.66
N PHE A 116 -21.69 1.11 -10.55
CA PHE A 116 -21.96 1.35 -11.97
C PHE A 116 -23.14 0.50 -12.45
N ASP A 117 -23.81 0.96 -13.50
CA ASP A 117 -24.78 0.13 -14.20
C ASP A 117 -24.10 -0.84 -15.18
N THR A 118 -24.85 -1.85 -15.65
CA THR A 118 -24.33 -2.86 -16.59
C THR A 118 -23.79 -2.18 -17.85
N ASN A 119 -22.58 -2.52 -18.25
CA ASN A 119 -21.85 -1.93 -19.38
C ASN A 119 -21.66 -0.41 -19.31
N ARG A 120 -21.80 0.18 -18.12
CA ARG A 120 -21.57 1.62 -17.90
C ARG A 120 -20.41 1.86 -16.97
N TYR A 121 -19.91 3.09 -16.98
CA TYR A 121 -18.85 3.61 -16.11
C TYR A 121 -19.23 4.91 -15.41
N ASP A 122 -20.49 5.35 -15.52
CA ASP A 122 -21.00 6.49 -14.75
C ASP A 122 -21.21 6.09 -13.30
N ILE A 123 -20.63 6.84 -12.35
CA ILE A 123 -20.71 6.55 -10.91
C ILE A 123 -22.13 6.79 -10.43
N LYS A 124 -22.72 5.75 -9.84
CA LYS A 124 -24.07 5.79 -9.25
C LYS A 124 -24.14 6.75 -8.06
N SER A 125 -25.31 7.36 -7.84
CA SER A 125 -25.53 8.34 -6.77
C SER A 125 -25.27 7.78 -5.37
N ASN A 126 -25.58 6.50 -5.13
CA ASN A 126 -25.36 5.83 -3.84
C ASN A 126 -23.88 5.63 -3.51
N MET A 127 -22.97 5.60 -4.52
CA MET A 127 -21.53 5.48 -4.29
C MET A 127 -20.85 6.84 -4.04
N ARG A 128 -21.46 7.94 -4.48
CA ARG A 128 -20.86 9.28 -4.34
C ARG A 128 -20.48 9.66 -2.91
N PRO A 129 -21.33 9.45 -1.87
CA PRO A 129 -20.94 9.77 -0.49
C PRO A 129 -19.72 8.99 0.00
N VAL A 130 -19.56 7.73 -0.44
CA VAL A 130 -18.38 6.91 -0.11
C VAL A 130 -17.12 7.50 -0.74
N LEU A 131 -17.20 7.86 -2.02
CA LEU A 131 -16.06 8.47 -2.74
C LEU A 131 -15.78 9.89 -2.25
N ASP A 132 -16.79 10.67 -1.83
CA ASP A 132 -16.60 11.98 -1.21
C ASP A 132 -15.81 11.86 0.10
N ARG A 133 -16.20 10.90 0.96
CA ARG A 133 -15.45 10.64 2.20
C ARG A 133 -14.04 10.17 1.90
N PHE A 134 -13.88 9.29 0.91
CA PHE A 134 -12.57 8.81 0.50
C PHE A 134 -11.67 9.96 0.00
N ALA A 135 -12.19 10.85 -0.85
CA ALA A 135 -11.47 12.04 -1.30
C ALA A 135 -11.02 12.93 -0.12
N SER A 136 -11.90 13.12 0.87
CA SER A 136 -11.54 13.86 2.10
C SER A 136 -10.34 13.21 2.81
N THR A 137 -10.35 11.88 3.03
CA THR A 137 -9.24 11.20 3.69
C THR A 137 -7.93 11.28 2.88
N LEU A 138 -8.01 11.31 1.56
CA LEU A 138 -6.84 11.47 0.68
C LEU A 138 -6.28 12.90 0.71
N ASN A 139 -7.14 13.91 0.86
CA ASN A 139 -6.73 15.31 0.99
C ASN A 139 -6.09 15.57 2.36
N ASP A 140 -6.57 14.89 3.41
CA ASP A 140 -5.95 14.94 4.75
C ASP A 140 -4.58 14.22 4.79
N ASN A 141 -4.30 13.37 3.78
CA ASN A 141 -3.06 12.62 3.67
C ASN A 141 -2.37 12.86 2.30
N PRO A 142 -1.82 14.07 2.05
CA PRO A 142 -1.31 14.48 0.73
C PRO A 142 -0.06 13.72 0.26
N VAL A 143 0.63 13.02 1.15
CA VAL A 143 1.83 12.22 0.82
C VAL A 143 1.53 10.83 0.27
N THR A 144 0.25 10.47 0.14
CA THR A 144 -0.18 9.17 -0.37
C THR A 144 -0.36 9.19 -1.88
N THR A 145 -0.11 8.03 -2.51
CA THR A 145 -0.48 7.73 -3.89
C THR A 145 -1.64 6.76 -3.93
N VAL A 146 -2.40 6.83 -5.00
CA VAL A 146 -3.60 6.02 -5.23
C VAL A 146 -3.43 5.25 -6.53
N ASN A 147 -3.65 3.94 -6.49
CA ASN A 147 -3.71 3.11 -7.69
C ASN A 147 -5.09 2.48 -7.80
N ILE A 148 -5.79 2.76 -8.89
CA ILE A 148 -7.16 2.30 -9.15
C ILE A 148 -7.13 1.26 -10.26
N ILE A 149 -7.66 0.07 -10.00
CA ILE A 149 -7.65 -1.05 -10.94
C ILE A 149 -9.10 -1.52 -11.18
N GLY A 150 -9.54 -1.44 -12.42
CA GLY A 150 -10.84 -1.96 -12.82
C GLY A 150 -10.75 -3.40 -13.29
N HIS A 151 -11.77 -4.20 -12.92
CA HIS A 151 -11.92 -5.60 -13.31
C HIS A 151 -13.34 -5.87 -13.84
N THR A 152 -13.47 -6.86 -14.70
CA THR A 152 -14.75 -7.41 -15.18
C THR A 152 -14.84 -8.90 -14.83
N ASP A 153 -16.01 -9.47 -15.01
CA ASP A 153 -16.14 -10.93 -15.11
C ASP A 153 -15.76 -11.41 -16.53
N SER A 154 -15.85 -12.71 -16.76
CA SER A 154 -15.51 -13.33 -18.04
C SER A 154 -16.63 -13.22 -19.10
N THR A 155 -17.72 -12.52 -18.81
CA THR A 155 -18.84 -12.36 -19.78
C THR A 155 -18.45 -11.36 -20.86
N GLY A 156 -18.64 -11.75 -22.12
CA GLY A 156 -18.27 -10.93 -23.27
C GLY A 156 -16.82 -11.14 -23.73
N SER A 157 -16.38 -10.30 -24.65
CA SER A 157 -15.03 -10.39 -25.24
C SER A 157 -14.05 -9.42 -24.56
N ASP A 158 -12.76 -9.69 -24.74
CA ASP A 158 -11.70 -8.79 -24.29
C ASP A 158 -11.79 -7.41 -24.93
N ALA A 159 -12.30 -7.33 -26.15
CA ALA A 159 -12.53 -6.05 -26.84
C ALA A 159 -13.54 -5.15 -26.11
N ILE A 160 -14.45 -5.73 -25.32
CA ILE A 160 -15.42 -5.01 -24.48
C ILE A 160 -14.86 -4.85 -23.07
N ASN A 161 -14.34 -5.92 -22.46
CA ASN A 161 -13.96 -5.97 -21.06
C ASN A 161 -12.72 -5.09 -20.74
N ASN A 162 -11.74 -5.06 -21.65
CA ASN A 162 -10.53 -4.26 -21.44
C ASN A 162 -10.84 -2.76 -21.36
N PRO A 163 -11.49 -2.12 -22.35
CA PRO A 163 -11.82 -0.69 -22.25
C PRO A 163 -12.82 -0.39 -21.13
N LEU A 164 -13.80 -1.27 -20.86
CA LEU A 164 -14.76 -1.06 -19.78
C LEU A 164 -14.08 -0.99 -18.42
N SER A 165 -13.13 -1.88 -18.17
CA SER A 165 -12.36 -1.90 -16.90
C SER A 165 -11.52 -0.63 -16.74
N VAL A 166 -10.86 -0.16 -17.80
CA VAL A 166 -10.10 1.11 -17.80
C VAL A 166 -11.03 2.29 -17.57
N ASN A 167 -12.17 2.36 -18.26
CA ASN A 167 -13.11 3.48 -18.13
C ASN A 167 -13.70 3.59 -16.72
N ARG A 168 -13.98 2.48 -16.04
CA ARG A 168 -14.43 2.48 -14.64
C ARG A 168 -13.36 3.01 -13.70
N ALA A 169 -12.11 2.60 -13.87
CA ALA A 169 -10.99 3.14 -13.12
C ALA A 169 -10.80 4.64 -13.39
N ALA A 170 -10.94 5.07 -14.66
CA ALA A 170 -10.85 6.47 -15.05
C ALA A 170 -11.98 7.31 -14.45
N ALA A 171 -13.23 6.85 -14.50
CA ALA A 171 -14.37 7.55 -13.91
C ALA A 171 -14.18 7.72 -12.38
N THR A 172 -13.62 6.72 -11.71
CA THR A 172 -13.30 6.81 -10.27
C THR A 172 -12.19 7.84 -10.02
N ARG A 173 -11.13 7.85 -10.83
CA ARG A 173 -10.06 8.87 -10.76
C ARG A 173 -10.62 10.27 -10.96
N ASP A 174 -11.40 10.47 -12.00
CA ASP A 174 -11.93 11.79 -12.38
C ASP A 174 -12.86 12.31 -11.29
N TYR A 175 -13.67 11.43 -10.70
CA TYR A 175 -14.51 11.77 -9.55
C TYR A 175 -13.69 12.24 -8.34
N LEU A 176 -12.58 11.57 -8.02
CA LEU A 176 -11.70 11.97 -6.92
C LEU A 176 -10.95 13.28 -7.23
N ALA A 177 -10.52 13.46 -8.49
CA ALA A 177 -9.87 14.69 -8.95
C ALA A 177 -10.79 15.90 -8.85
N ASP A 178 -12.07 15.77 -9.20
CA ASP A 178 -13.10 16.81 -9.05
C ASP A 178 -13.32 17.22 -7.57
N ARG A 179 -12.85 16.41 -6.62
CA ARG A 179 -12.88 16.67 -5.17
C ARG A 179 -11.54 17.08 -4.59
N GLY A 180 -10.63 17.53 -5.46
CA GLY A 180 -9.36 18.11 -5.07
C GLY A 180 -8.21 17.13 -4.84
N VAL A 181 -8.41 15.81 -5.12
CA VAL A 181 -7.28 14.87 -5.07
C VAL A 181 -6.41 15.09 -6.30
N GLY A 182 -5.15 15.45 -6.10
CA GLY A 182 -4.22 15.73 -7.20
C GLY A 182 -4.10 14.55 -8.17
N SER A 183 -4.39 14.77 -9.46
CA SER A 183 -4.36 13.71 -10.48
C SER A 183 -2.97 13.07 -10.65
N ASN A 184 -1.91 13.80 -10.34
CA ASN A 184 -0.53 13.28 -10.32
C ASN A 184 -0.28 12.23 -9.23
N ARG A 185 -1.19 12.11 -8.26
CA ARG A 185 -1.17 11.09 -7.22
C ARG A 185 -1.94 9.83 -7.60
N ILE A 186 -2.74 9.87 -8.68
CA ILE A 186 -3.65 8.79 -9.03
C ILE A 186 -3.19 8.11 -10.31
N SER A 187 -2.86 6.83 -10.22
CA SER A 187 -2.65 5.95 -11.37
C SER A 187 -3.86 5.05 -11.59
N ILE A 188 -4.15 4.73 -12.85
CA ILE A 188 -5.25 3.85 -13.21
C ILE A 188 -4.76 2.66 -14.05
N ASN A 189 -5.46 1.54 -13.94
CA ASN A 189 -5.25 0.37 -14.79
C ASN A 189 -6.58 -0.36 -15.03
N GLY A 190 -6.67 -1.09 -16.14
CA GLY A 190 -7.77 -1.99 -16.44
C GLY A 190 -7.22 -3.40 -16.69
N ARG A 191 -7.76 -4.38 -15.97
CA ARG A 191 -7.38 -5.78 -16.09
C ARG A 191 -8.38 -6.61 -16.89
N GLY A 192 -9.54 -6.03 -17.24
CA GLY A 192 -10.61 -6.81 -17.86
C GLY A 192 -10.94 -8.03 -17.00
N SER A 193 -11.09 -9.19 -17.63
CA SER A 193 -11.39 -10.47 -16.97
C SER A 193 -10.15 -11.28 -16.57
N ARG A 194 -8.93 -10.74 -16.71
CA ARG A 194 -7.67 -11.51 -16.58
C ARG A 194 -7.25 -11.85 -15.15
N GLU A 195 -7.81 -11.18 -14.15
CA GLU A 195 -7.46 -11.38 -12.74
C GLU A 195 -8.73 -11.69 -11.91
N PRO A 196 -9.34 -12.88 -12.10
CA PRO A 196 -10.52 -13.27 -11.33
C PRO A 196 -10.14 -13.59 -9.89
N VAL A 197 -10.99 -13.19 -8.93
CA VAL A 197 -10.89 -13.54 -7.50
C VAL A 197 -11.87 -14.61 -7.09
N ALA A 198 -12.81 -14.99 -7.98
CA ALA A 198 -13.82 -16.01 -7.76
C ALA A 198 -14.16 -16.77 -9.05
N ASP A 199 -14.88 -17.87 -8.92
CA ASP A 199 -15.27 -18.71 -10.06
C ASP A 199 -16.26 -17.99 -10.99
N ASN A 200 -15.86 -17.77 -12.24
CA ASN A 200 -16.68 -17.13 -13.28
C ASN A 200 -17.88 -18.01 -13.74
N ASN A 201 -17.91 -19.30 -13.43
CA ASN A 201 -19.02 -20.18 -13.77
C ASN A 201 -20.27 -19.90 -12.93
N THR A 202 -20.12 -19.27 -11.75
CA THR A 202 -21.22 -18.93 -10.86
C THR A 202 -21.62 -17.46 -10.98
N GLY A 203 -22.91 -17.16 -10.77
CA GLY A 203 -23.40 -15.78 -10.76
C GLY A 203 -22.76 -14.93 -9.66
N SER A 204 -22.62 -15.52 -8.46
CA SER A 204 -21.97 -14.88 -7.31
C SER A 204 -20.49 -14.64 -7.54
N GLY A 205 -19.77 -15.59 -8.14
CA GLY A 205 -18.36 -15.44 -8.47
C GLY A 205 -18.13 -14.35 -9.51
N ARG A 206 -18.99 -14.27 -10.56
CA ARG A 206 -18.94 -13.16 -11.52
C ARG A 206 -19.18 -11.81 -10.85
N ALA A 207 -20.12 -11.72 -9.91
CA ALA A 207 -20.36 -10.49 -9.17
C ALA A 207 -19.12 -10.04 -8.37
N MET A 208 -18.38 -10.96 -7.75
CA MET A 208 -17.12 -10.68 -7.06
C MET A 208 -16.00 -10.26 -8.03
N ASN A 209 -15.97 -10.81 -9.24
CA ASN A 209 -14.98 -10.45 -10.25
C ASN A 209 -15.23 -9.05 -10.83
N ARG A 210 -16.49 -8.60 -10.92
CA ARG A 210 -16.84 -7.23 -11.32
C ARG A 210 -16.57 -6.26 -10.18
N ARG A 211 -15.36 -5.71 -10.11
CA ARG A 211 -14.94 -4.83 -9.03
C ARG A 211 -13.99 -3.73 -9.51
N VAL A 212 -13.87 -2.69 -8.69
CA VAL A 212 -12.77 -1.72 -8.75
C VAL A 212 -11.99 -1.84 -7.46
N GLU A 213 -10.69 -2.08 -7.57
CA GLU A 213 -9.77 -2.09 -6.45
C GLU A 213 -9.05 -0.75 -6.37
N ILE A 214 -8.98 -0.18 -5.17
CA ILE A 214 -8.22 1.04 -4.92
C ILE A 214 -7.17 0.75 -3.85
N TYR A 215 -5.92 1.01 -4.19
CA TYR A 215 -4.78 0.87 -3.28
C TYR A 215 -4.25 2.25 -2.93
N VAL A 216 -4.09 2.52 -1.63
CA VAL A 216 -3.49 3.74 -1.12
C VAL A 216 -2.22 3.40 -0.38
N GLY A 217 -1.12 4.00 -0.78
CA GLY A 217 0.19 3.78 -0.18
C GLY A 217 1.01 5.05 -0.10
N GLU A 218 2.17 4.98 0.56
CA GLU A 218 3.11 6.08 0.56
C GLU A 218 3.73 6.24 -0.84
N ALA A 219 3.94 7.47 -1.27
CA ALA A 219 4.69 7.72 -2.50
C ALA A 219 6.12 7.16 -2.34
N ALA A 220 6.58 6.39 -3.33
CA ALA A 220 7.97 5.96 -3.35
C ALA A 220 8.88 7.21 -3.36
N ARG A 221 9.78 7.28 -2.39
CA ARG A 221 10.77 8.35 -2.28
C ARG A 221 11.96 8.08 -3.18
#